data_de9ba7f7b3aa482c16f9b217ae0dfc0e
#
_entry.id   de9ba7f7b3aa482c16f9b217ae0dfc0e
#
_cell.length_a   1.000
_cell.length_b   1.000
_cell.length_c   1.000
_cell.angle_alpha   90.00
_cell.angle_beta   90.00
_cell.angle_gamma   90.00
#
_symmetry.space_group_name_H-M   'P 1'
#
loop_
_entity.id
_entity.type
_entity.pdbx_description
1 polymer ?
#
loop_
_entity_poly.entity_id
_entity_poly.type
_entity_poly.pdbx_seq_one_letter_code
_entity_poly.pdbx_strand_id
1 'polypeptide(L)' 'ISMAVKKVKGVDVSKLTKRQQDTLKRHSVHHTKKHMQFMVNSMKRGTTFSKAHKNAMKKVGK' A
#
# COMPACT_ATOMS: atom_id res chain seq x y z
N ILE A 1 -11.32 -13.56 16.55
CA ILE A 1 -11.12 -13.78 15.11
C ILE A 1 -10.32 -12.63 14.54
N SER A 2 -9.22 -12.98 13.95
CA SER A 2 -8.40 -11.98 13.29
C SER A 2 -9.06 -11.58 11.97
N MET A 3 -9.33 -10.31 11.84
CA MET A 3 -9.92 -9.77 10.63
C MET A 3 -8.83 -9.11 9.83
N ALA A 4 -8.32 -9.81 8.83
CA ALA A 4 -7.36 -9.21 7.93
C ALA A 4 -8.07 -8.10 7.15
N VAL A 5 -7.41 -6.96 7.07
CA VAL A 5 -7.90 -5.87 6.24
C VAL A 5 -7.75 -6.29 4.79
N LYS A 6 -8.83 -6.29 4.03
CA LYS A 6 -8.78 -6.67 2.62
C LYS A 6 -8.52 -5.48 1.71
N LYS A 7 -8.96 -4.31 2.11
CA LYS A 7 -8.80 -3.09 1.32
C LYS A 7 -8.35 -1.94 2.18
N VAL A 8 -7.47 -1.12 1.62
CA VAL A 8 -7.05 0.14 2.23
C VAL A 8 -7.31 1.22 1.19
N LYS A 9 -8.15 2.19 1.55
CA LYS A 9 -8.55 3.28 0.66
C LYS A 9 -9.08 2.76 -0.68
N GLY A 10 -9.81 1.66 -0.63
CA GLY A 10 -10.38 1.05 -1.83
C GLY A 10 -9.42 0.20 -2.64
N VAL A 11 -8.18 0.04 -2.18
CA VAL A 11 -7.17 -0.75 -2.88
C VAL A 11 -7.06 -2.13 -2.20
N ASP A 12 -7.11 -3.19 -3.00
CA ASP A 12 -7.04 -4.56 -2.50
C ASP A 12 -5.63 -4.87 -2.00
N VAL A 13 -5.52 -5.15 -0.70
CA VAL A 13 -4.25 -5.50 -0.05
C VAL A 13 -4.26 -6.92 0.49
N SER A 14 -5.22 -7.73 0.08
CA SER A 14 -5.40 -9.08 0.64
C SER A 14 -4.20 -9.99 0.44
N LYS A 15 -3.41 -9.76 -0.59
CA LYS A 15 -2.23 -10.59 -0.88
C LYS A 15 -0.97 -10.14 -0.13
N LEU A 16 -1.04 -9.06 0.60
CA LEU A 16 0.09 -8.57 1.39
C LEU A 16 0.04 -9.15 2.79
N THR A 17 1.17 -9.12 3.49
CA THR A 17 1.22 -9.57 4.88
C THR A 17 0.43 -8.60 5.76
N LYS A 18 0.04 -9.07 6.95
CA LYS A 18 -0.66 -8.23 7.90
C LYS A 18 0.16 -6.98 8.25
N ARG A 19 1.46 -7.15 8.42
CA ARG A 19 2.36 -6.04 8.73
C ARG A 19 2.36 -5.00 7.61
N GLN A 20 2.41 -5.46 6.37
CA GLN A 20 2.35 -4.55 5.22
C GLN A 20 1.01 -3.84 5.16
N GLN A 21 -0.08 -4.57 5.40
CA GLN A 21 -1.43 -3.99 5.42
C GLN A 21 -1.55 -2.90 6.48
N ASP A 22 -1.05 -3.17 7.69
CA ASP A 22 -1.11 -2.21 8.79
C ASP A 22 -0.30 -0.95 8.46
N THR A 23 0.87 -1.12 7.88
CA THR A 23 1.72 0.00 7.48
C THR A 23 1.01 0.86 6.43
N LEU A 24 0.43 0.23 5.43
CA LEU A 24 -0.30 0.93 4.38
C LEU A 24 -1.51 1.67 4.94
N LYS A 25 -2.22 1.04 5.87
CA LYS A 25 -3.38 1.68 6.50
C LYS A 25 -2.98 2.96 7.23
N ARG A 26 -1.89 2.93 7.99
CA ARG A 26 -1.42 4.12 8.71
C ARG A 26 -1.02 5.26 7.76
N HIS A 27 -0.46 4.92 6.62
CA HIS A 27 0.03 5.92 5.67
C HIS A 27 -1.02 6.38 4.66
N SER A 28 -2.13 5.65 4.55
CA SER A 28 -3.15 5.93 3.55
C SER A 28 -3.78 7.32 3.69
N VAL A 29 -3.80 7.86 4.91
CA VAL A 29 -4.39 9.18 5.17
C VAL A 29 -3.65 10.31 4.44
N HIS A 30 -2.40 10.08 4.07
CA HIS A 30 -1.57 11.08 3.42
C HIS A 30 -1.45 10.90 1.92
N HIS A 31 -2.10 9.88 1.36
CA HIS A 31 -1.91 9.53 -0.05
C HIS A 31 -3.23 9.33 -0.76
N THR A 32 -3.23 9.60 -2.06
CA THR A 32 -4.40 9.35 -2.90
C THR A 32 -4.53 7.84 -3.15
N LYS A 33 -5.71 7.44 -3.63
CA LYS A 33 -5.94 6.05 -4.02
C LYS A 33 -4.95 5.62 -5.10
N LYS A 34 -4.67 6.49 -6.07
CA LYS A 34 -3.73 6.20 -7.15
C LYS A 34 -2.33 5.89 -6.61
N HIS A 35 -1.87 6.70 -5.65
CA HIS A 35 -0.58 6.47 -4.99
C HIS A 35 -0.58 5.11 -4.27
N MET A 36 -1.65 4.83 -3.53
CA MET A 36 -1.76 3.58 -2.78
C MET A 36 -1.78 2.38 -3.74
N GLN A 37 -2.49 2.48 -4.85
CA GLN A 37 -2.55 1.40 -5.83
C GLN A 37 -1.18 1.12 -6.42
N PHE A 38 -0.44 2.17 -6.73
CA PHE A 38 0.92 2.03 -7.25
C PHE A 38 1.81 1.28 -6.26
N MET A 39 1.76 1.69 -4.98
CA MET A 39 2.57 1.05 -3.94
C MET A 39 2.21 -0.41 -3.76
N VAL A 40 0.93 -0.71 -3.68
CA VAL A 40 0.46 -2.08 -3.49
C VAL A 40 0.90 -2.97 -4.64
N ASN A 41 0.78 -2.49 -5.87
CA ASN A 41 1.22 -3.25 -7.04
C ASN A 41 2.71 -3.58 -6.96
N SER A 42 3.53 -2.62 -6.54
CA SER A 42 4.97 -2.84 -6.36
C SER A 42 5.25 -3.84 -5.26
N MET A 43 4.56 -3.71 -4.13
CA MET A 43 4.77 -4.60 -2.99
C MET A 43 4.35 -6.02 -3.29
N LYS A 44 3.31 -6.21 -4.09
CA LYS A 44 2.90 -7.55 -4.54
C LYS A 44 4.01 -8.24 -5.36
N ARG A 45 4.84 -7.46 -6.02
CA ARG A 45 5.97 -7.97 -6.79
C ARG A 45 7.23 -8.18 -5.95
N GLY A 46 7.15 -7.92 -4.66
CA GLY A 46 8.28 -8.10 -3.75
C GLY A 46 9.05 -6.84 -3.41
N THR A 47 8.60 -5.69 -3.87
CA THR A 47 9.25 -4.42 -3.53
C THR A 47 8.95 -4.07 -2.07
N THR A 48 9.96 -3.57 -1.35
CA THR A 48 9.77 -3.15 0.03
C THR A 48 8.86 -1.92 0.09
N PHE A 49 8.26 -1.69 1.26
CA PHE A 49 7.41 -0.52 1.47
C PHE A 49 8.17 0.78 1.17
N SER A 50 9.37 0.91 1.71
CA SER A 50 10.19 2.12 1.53
C SER A 50 10.45 2.42 0.06
N LYS A 51 10.84 1.39 -0.68
CA LYS A 51 11.13 1.56 -2.11
C LYS A 51 9.87 1.82 -2.91
N ALA A 52 8.79 1.12 -2.58
CA ALA A 52 7.50 1.34 -3.23
C ALA A 52 7.02 2.77 -3.02
N HIS A 53 7.16 3.29 -1.79
CA HIS A 53 6.78 4.66 -1.47
C HIS A 53 7.61 5.66 -2.26
N LYS A 54 8.92 5.47 -2.30
CA LYS A 54 9.82 6.35 -3.03
C LYS A 54 9.47 6.39 -4.51
N ASN A 55 9.22 5.23 -5.09
CA ASN A 55 8.87 5.13 -6.50
C ASN A 55 7.51 5.77 -6.78
N ALA A 56 6.54 5.58 -5.88
CA ALA A 56 5.23 6.18 -6.02
C ALA A 56 5.31 7.71 -5.98
N MET A 57 6.15 8.25 -5.10
CA MET A 57 6.34 9.70 -5.02
C MET A 57 6.87 10.26 -6.34
N LYS A 58 7.75 9.52 -7.00
CA LYS A 58 8.30 9.95 -8.28
C LYS A 58 7.30 9.83 -9.42
N LYS A 59 6.52 8.75 -9.43
CA LYS A 59 5.64 8.42 -10.56
C LYS A 59 4.27 9.06 -10.46
N VAL A 60 3.75 9.15 -9.26
CA VAL A 60 2.37 9.60 -9.03
C VAL A 60 2.33 10.94 -8.29
N GLY A 61 3.29 11.17 -7.41
CA GLY A 61 3.32 12.30 -6.52
C GLY A 61 2.68 11.92 -5.19
N LYS A 62 1.57 12.53 -4.88
CA LYS A 62 0.95 12.20 -3.60
C LYS A 62 0.32 10.80 -3.60
#